data_a14185c0cb8ffef46b45639813447ed2
#
_entry.id   a14185c0cb8ffef46b45639813447ed2
#
_cell.length_a   1.000
_cell.length_b   1.000
_cell.length_c   1.000
_cell.angle_alpha   90.00
_cell.angle_beta   90.00
_cell.angle_gamma   90.00
#
_symmetry.space_group_name_H-M   'P 1'
#
loop_
_entity.id
_entity.type
_entity.pdbx_description
1 polymer ?
#
loop_
_entity_poly.entity_id
_entity_poly.type
_entity_poly.pdbx_seq_one_letter_code
_entity_poly.pdbx_strand_id
1 'polypeptide(L)'
;MAAAIVLAVGFDGIALAANNSVQGAKKEEIYETVAPTAILVEANSGSVLFEKNADELHAPSSMMKLMTVEVVFDAIRKGQIKLTDEFVISENTWRKGGAPSGGSTMFAAINSRVSVDDLLHGAIIQSGNDSCMALAEGIAGNESAFAEKMTARARDLGMTRSTFANSNGLPDPGNKMTVRELAVLARHIVLTYPDFYKLFGEREFTWNKIRQFNRNPLLTAMEGADGLKTGYTKEGGYGMVGSAVQNGTRLIVVVNGLASADDRAAAAKKLLEWGFRNFEVRTLFAAEQTIGYAKVFGGDSGSVRVAASEPVQVMVQKNGSDRLIARIVYTGPVHAPIAPEQPIGVIKVWRGKEVAVETPVHATDAVGVGSTMRRAMDGAIELVIGMVRSGAARL
;
A
#
# COMPACT_ATOMS: atom_id res chain seq x y z
N MET A 1 -5.41 -25.49 16.83
CA MET A 1 -4.33 -25.05 15.92
C MET A 1 -4.55 -25.68 14.55
N ALA A 2 -4.94 -24.87 13.56
CA ALA A 2 -5.17 -25.35 12.20
C ALA A 2 -3.82 -25.60 11.52
N ALA A 3 -3.62 -26.81 10.98
CA ALA A 3 -2.40 -27.17 10.28
C ALA A 3 -2.52 -26.76 8.80
N ALA A 4 -1.68 -25.84 8.35
CA ALA A 4 -1.59 -25.47 6.96
C ALA A 4 -0.91 -26.59 6.15
N ILE A 5 -1.59 -27.10 5.11
CA ILE A 5 -0.98 -28.02 4.14
C ILE A 5 -0.34 -27.15 3.05
N VAL A 6 0.97 -27.35 2.85
CA VAL A 6 1.75 -26.60 1.88
C VAL A 6 2.08 -27.52 0.71
N LEU A 7 1.47 -27.27 -0.47
CA LEU A 7 1.89 -27.91 -1.72
C LEU A 7 2.87 -26.97 -2.44
N ALA A 8 4.11 -27.43 -2.65
CA ALA A 8 5.10 -26.69 -3.40
C ALA A 8 4.97 -27.03 -4.90
N VAL A 9 4.70 -26.04 -5.73
CA VAL A 9 4.85 -26.14 -7.19
C VAL A 9 6.22 -25.56 -7.50
N GLY A 10 7.19 -26.42 -7.79
CA GLY A 10 8.51 -26.02 -8.26
C GLY A 10 8.46 -25.73 -9.76
N PHE A 11 8.84 -24.54 -10.18
CA PHE A 11 9.15 -24.28 -11.57
C PHE A 11 10.60 -24.65 -11.84
N ASP A 12 10.84 -25.88 -12.33
CA ASP A 12 12.10 -26.22 -12.96
C ASP A 12 12.12 -25.54 -14.34
N GLY A 13 12.99 -24.57 -14.49
CA GLY A 13 13.24 -23.95 -15.78
C GLY A 13 13.75 -24.99 -16.76
N ILE A 14 13.03 -25.18 -17.89
CA ILE A 14 13.52 -25.97 -19.01
C ILE A 14 14.81 -25.29 -19.51
N ALA A 15 15.93 -25.86 -19.13
CA ALA A 15 17.24 -25.49 -19.68
C ALA A 15 17.34 -26.03 -21.11
N LEU A 16 16.95 -25.23 -22.08
CA LEU A 16 17.42 -25.39 -23.45
C LEU A 16 18.89 -25.00 -23.49
N ALA A 17 19.77 -26.01 -23.55
CA ALA A 17 21.17 -25.80 -23.79
C ALA A 17 21.38 -25.22 -25.20
N ALA A 18 21.53 -23.89 -25.23
CA ALA A 18 22.11 -23.19 -26.38
C ALA A 18 23.51 -22.73 -25.97
N ASN A 19 24.50 -23.40 -26.53
CA ASN A 19 25.87 -22.91 -26.55
C ASN A 19 25.89 -21.51 -27.15
N ASN A 20 26.16 -20.48 -26.35
CA ASN A 20 26.67 -19.20 -26.84
C ASN A 20 27.47 -18.48 -25.74
N SER A 21 28.74 -18.31 -26.04
CA SER A 21 29.67 -17.25 -25.63
C SER A 21 29.34 -16.47 -24.36
N VAL A 22 30.23 -16.55 -23.39
CA VAL A 22 30.38 -15.71 -22.22
C VAL A 22 30.31 -14.23 -22.62
N GLN A 23 29.13 -13.65 -22.66
CA GLN A 23 28.93 -12.23 -22.47
C GLN A 23 28.91 -11.98 -20.96
N GLY A 24 29.85 -11.14 -20.49
CA GLY A 24 30.06 -10.86 -19.08
C GLY A 24 28.76 -10.56 -18.36
N ALA A 25 28.51 -11.24 -17.27
CA ALA A 25 27.41 -10.95 -16.36
C ALA A 25 27.46 -9.44 -16.05
N LYS A 26 26.47 -8.69 -16.52
CA LYS A 26 26.30 -7.29 -16.10
C LYS A 26 26.15 -7.32 -14.58
N LYS A 27 27.13 -6.71 -13.90
CA LYS A 27 27.12 -6.52 -12.45
C LYS A 27 25.76 -5.92 -12.08
N GLU A 28 25.03 -6.52 -11.15
CA GLU A 28 23.81 -5.92 -10.59
C GLU A 28 24.14 -4.49 -10.17
N GLU A 29 23.44 -3.53 -10.76
CA GLU A 29 23.60 -2.13 -10.40
C GLU A 29 22.91 -1.92 -9.05
N ILE A 30 23.70 -1.97 -7.97
CA ILE A 30 23.22 -1.67 -6.62
C ILE A 30 22.81 -0.19 -6.64
N TYR A 31 21.51 0.06 -6.46
CA TYR A 31 21.01 1.43 -6.36
C TYR A 31 21.37 2.03 -5.01
N GLU A 32 21.94 3.22 -5.04
CA GLU A 32 22.24 4.01 -3.85
C GLU A 32 21.47 5.33 -3.88
N THR A 33 20.97 5.75 -2.73
CA THR A 33 20.31 7.05 -2.58
C THR A 33 20.96 7.88 -1.48
N VAL A 34 20.99 9.19 -1.69
CA VAL A 34 21.42 10.17 -0.69
C VAL A 34 20.36 10.36 0.42
N ALA A 35 19.12 9.92 0.21
CA ALA A 35 18.08 9.98 1.22
C ALA A 35 18.46 9.14 2.45
N PRO A 36 18.38 9.67 3.68
CA PRO A 36 18.59 8.90 4.91
C PRO A 36 17.62 7.73 5.03
N THR A 37 16.35 7.94 4.72
CA THR A 37 15.31 6.91 4.69
C THR A 37 14.59 6.93 3.35
N ALA A 38 14.37 5.76 2.77
CA ALA A 38 13.69 5.65 1.48
C ALA A 38 13.02 4.29 1.31
N ILE A 39 11.94 4.26 0.52
CA ILE A 39 11.29 3.03 0.06
C ILE A 39 10.69 3.25 -1.34
N LEU A 40 10.72 2.21 -2.15
CA LEU A 40 10.03 2.13 -3.43
C LEU A 40 9.17 0.88 -3.45
N VAL A 41 7.89 1.03 -3.74
CA VAL A 41 6.94 -0.09 -3.81
C VAL A 41 6.15 -0.08 -5.12
N GLU A 42 5.78 -1.26 -5.60
CA GLU A 42 4.80 -1.41 -6.67
C GLU A 42 3.40 -1.39 -6.04
N ALA A 43 2.49 -0.59 -6.63
CA ALA A 43 1.22 -0.29 -5.97
C ALA A 43 0.26 -1.48 -5.90
N ASN A 44 0.12 -2.29 -6.96
CA ASN A 44 -0.88 -3.36 -7.01
C ASN A 44 -0.49 -4.54 -6.11
N SER A 45 0.72 -5.04 -6.25
CA SER A 45 1.22 -6.17 -5.45
C SER A 45 1.68 -5.77 -4.05
N GLY A 46 2.07 -4.50 -3.84
CA GLY A 46 2.75 -4.05 -2.63
C GLY A 46 4.21 -4.49 -2.54
N SER A 47 4.77 -5.05 -3.63
CA SER A 47 6.17 -5.52 -3.65
C SER A 47 7.13 -4.38 -3.37
N VAL A 48 8.02 -4.58 -2.39
CA VAL A 48 9.12 -3.65 -2.11
C VAL A 48 10.23 -3.88 -3.13
N LEU A 49 10.60 -2.84 -3.88
CA LEU A 49 11.62 -2.87 -4.90
C LEU A 49 12.96 -2.33 -4.40
N PHE A 50 12.90 -1.40 -3.47
CA PHE A 50 14.04 -0.79 -2.79
C PHE A 50 13.64 -0.33 -1.40
N GLU A 51 14.54 -0.47 -0.45
CA GLU A 51 14.37 0.11 0.88
C GLU A 51 15.72 0.50 1.50
N LYS A 52 15.70 1.56 2.29
CA LYS A 52 16.82 2.02 3.11
C LYS A 52 16.26 2.62 4.39
N ASN A 53 16.59 2.01 5.53
CA ASN A 53 16.12 2.44 6.85
C ASN A 53 14.58 2.65 6.89
N ALA A 54 13.82 1.80 6.17
CA ALA A 54 12.40 2.04 5.90
C ALA A 54 11.51 2.00 7.15
N ASP A 55 11.97 1.34 8.21
CA ASP A 55 11.28 1.20 9.48
C ASP A 55 11.75 2.19 10.56
N GLU A 56 12.65 3.10 10.24
CA GLU A 56 13.09 4.14 11.16
C GLU A 56 11.99 5.18 11.39
N LEU A 57 11.70 5.47 12.66
CA LEU A 57 10.69 6.47 13.04
C LEU A 57 11.26 7.88 12.89
N HIS A 58 10.51 8.73 12.22
CA HIS A 58 10.86 10.13 12.02
C HIS A 58 9.65 11.05 12.17
N ALA A 59 9.90 12.35 12.31
CA ALA A 59 8.87 13.38 12.21
C ALA A 59 8.37 13.48 10.74
N PRO A 60 7.10 13.16 10.47
CA PRO A 60 6.60 13.04 9.08
C PRO A 60 6.38 14.39 8.40
N SER A 61 6.40 15.48 9.14
CA SER A 61 6.05 16.79 8.62
C SER A 61 4.72 16.77 7.85
N SER A 62 4.53 17.62 6.84
CA SER A 62 3.28 17.65 6.05
C SER A 62 2.97 16.40 5.23
N MET A 63 3.85 15.38 5.19
CA MET A 63 3.50 14.10 4.57
C MET A 63 2.38 13.37 5.35
N MET A 64 2.28 13.59 6.67
CA MET A 64 1.18 13.01 7.45
C MET A 64 -0.22 13.56 7.10
N LYS A 65 -0.32 14.68 6.36
CA LYS A 65 -1.60 15.15 5.83
C LYS A 65 -2.29 14.11 4.93
N LEU A 66 -1.54 13.16 4.40
CA LEU A 66 -2.12 11.99 3.73
C LEU A 66 -3.06 11.21 4.65
N MET A 67 -2.73 11.11 5.96
CA MET A 67 -3.61 10.45 6.92
C MET A 67 -4.85 11.28 7.24
N THR A 68 -4.70 12.60 7.34
CA THR A 68 -5.84 13.53 7.48
C THR A 68 -6.81 13.38 6.33
N VAL A 69 -6.29 13.41 5.10
CA VAL A 69 -7.09 13.27 3.87
C VAL A 69 -7.73 11.88 3.79
N GLU A 70 -7.02 10.83 4.19
CA GLU A 70 -7.56 9.47 4.22
C GLU A 70 -8.77 9.35 5.17
N VAL A 71 -8.68 9.91 6.37
CA VAL A 71 -9.82 9.93 7.33
C VAL A 71 -11.02 10.69 6.74
N VAL A 72 -10.78 11.78 6.00
CA VAL A 72 -11.85 12.53 5.32
C VAL A 72 -12.47 11.70 4.21
N PHE A 73 -11.67 11.05 3.37
CA PHE A 73 -12.17 10.18 2.29
C PHE A 73 -12.98 8.99 2.84
N ASP A 74 -12.52 8.39 3.93
CA ASP A 74 -13.25 7.31 4.59
C ASP A 74 -14.60 7.79 5.15
N ALA A 75 -14.63 8.99 5.74
CA ALA A 75 -15.87 9.62 6.24
C ALA A 75 -16.86 9.91 5.10
N ILE A 76 -16.38 10.41 3.95
CA ILE A 76 -17.21 10.64 2.76
C ILE A 76 -17.75 9.31 2.22
N ARG A 77 -16.89 8.30 2.07
CA ARG A 77 -17.28 6.98 1.58
C ARG A 77 -18.34 6.32 2.48
N LYS A 78 -18.26 6.54 3.79
CA LYS A 78 -19.22 6.05 4.76
C LYS A 78 -20.51 6.90 4.83
N GLY A 79 -20.61 7.97 4.05
CA GLY A 79 -21.75 8.87 4.03
C GLY A 79 -21.89 9.73 5.31
N GLN A 80 -20.85 9.84 6.12
CA GLN A 80 -20.85 10.64 7.35
C GLN A 80 -20.77 12.14 7.06
N ILE A 81 -20.09 12.50 5.98
CA ILE A 81 -19.97 13.87 5.46
C ILE A 81 -20.05 13.85 3.92
N LYS A 82 -20.26 15.00 3.31
CA LYS A 82 -20.29 15.20 1.85
C LYS A 82 -19.28 16.25 1.45
N LEU A 83 -18.83 16.22 0.20
CA LEU A 83 -17.94 17.25 -0.36
C LEU A 83 -18.55 18.65 -0.26
N THR A 84 -19.88 18.75 -0.33
CA THR A 84 -20.63 20.01 -0.26
C THR A 84 -20.89 20.50 1.17
N ASP A 85 -20.59 19.71 2.19
CA ASP A 85 -20.73 20.16 3.58
C ASP A 85 -19.70 21.26 3.85
N GLU A 86 -20.06 22.23 4.69
CA GLU A 86 -19.21 23.36 4.99
C GLU A 86 -18.77 23.35 6.45
N PHE A 87 -17.47 23.57 6.67
CA PHE A 87 -16.92 23.74 8.01
C PHE A 87 -16.50 25.19 8.25
N VAL A 88 -16.62 25.60 9.51
CA VAL A 88 -16.28 26.97 9.94
C VAL A 88 -14.77 27.04 10.20
N ILE A 89 -14.14 28.09 9.70
CA ILE A 89 -12.76 28.45 10.05
C ILE A 89 -12.78 29.12 11.43
N SER A 90 -12.48 28.34 12.46
CA SER A 90 -12.43 28.83 13.85
C SER A 90 -11.28 29.83 14.07
N GLU A 91 -11.33 30.59 15.15
CA GLU A 91 -10.22 31.44 15.55
C GLU A 91 -8.94 30.64 15.80
N ASN A 92 -9.05 29.45 16.37
CA ASN A 92 -7.91 28.53 16.59
C ASN A 92 -7.28 28.11 15.25
N THR A 93 -8.09 27.64 14.30
CA THR A 93 -7.68 27.25 12.94
C THR A 93 -7.02 28.44 12.23
N TRP A 94 -7.63 29.65 12.26
CA TRP A 94 -7.09 30.81 11.60
C TRP A 94 -5.78 31.29 12.21
N ARG A 95 -5.64 31.32 13.56
CA ARG A 95 -4.42 31.73 14.23
C ARG A 95 -3.25 30.77 14.04
N LYS A 96 -3.51 29.46 14.20
CA LYS A 96 -2.44 28.43 14.21
C LYS A 96 -2.14 27.86 12.84
N GLY A 97 -3.12 27.78 11.94
CA GLY A 97 -3.01 27.18 10.61
C GLY A 97 -3.12 28.17 9.46
N GLY A 98 -3.80 29.30 9.67
CA GLY A 98 -4.04 30.32 8.66
C GLY A 98 -2.89 31.30 8.45
N ALA A 99 -3.15 32.38 7.73
CA ALA A 99 -2.17 33.39 7.36
C ALA A 99 -1.34 33.97 8.53
N PRO A 100 -1.90 34.18 9.74
CA PRO A 100 -1.12 34.68 10.87
C PRO A 100 -0.02 33.74 11.35
N SER A 101 -0.14 32.43 11.08
CA SER A 101 0.85 31.45 11.48
C SER A 101 2.18 31.54 10.73
N GLY A 102 2.20 32.19 9.56
CA GLY A 102 3.35 32.23 8.64
C GLY A 102 3.66 30.88 7.99
N GLY A 103 2.84 29.86 8.25
CA GLY A 103 2.99 28.52 7.68
C GLY A 103 2.24 28.33 6.35
N SER A 104 2.13 27.08 5.93
CA SER A 104 1.35 26.71 4.74
C SER A 104 -0.14 26.91 5.01
N THR A 105 -0.82 27.69 4.17
CA THR A 105 -2.24 28.04 4.34
C THR A 105 -2.94 28.16 2.99
N MET A 106 -4.23 27.82 2.92
CA MET A 106 -5.07 28.15 1.77
C MET A 106 -5.63 29.58 1.84
N PHE A 107 -5.31 30.32 2.91
CA PHE A 107 -5.80 31.67 3.19
C PHE A 107 -7.31 31.75 3.47
N ALA A 108 -7.85 30.76 4.16
CA ALA A 108 -9.23 30.81 4.61
C ALA A 108 -9.44 31.92 5.66
N ALA A 109 -10.51 32.70 5.50
CA ALA A 109 -10.80 33.81 6.40
C ALA A 109 -11.42 33.31 7.71
N ILE A 110 -11.10 33.95 8.83
CA ILE A 110 -11.74 33.66 10.12
C ILE A 110 -13.27 33.75 10.03
N ASN A 111 -13.98 32.82 10.65
CA ASN A 111 -15.44 32.67 10.67
C ASN A 111 -16.07 32.43 9.28
N SER A 112 -15.28 32.26 8.22
CA SER A 112 -15.84 31.85 6.93
C SER A 112 -16.24 30.37 6.98
N ARG A 113 -17.19 30.00 6.13
CA ARG A 113 -17.58 28.62 5.88
C ARG A 113 -16.92 28.17 4.59
N VAL A 114 -16.27 27.01 4.64
CA VAL A 114 -15.51 26.47 3.52
C VAL A 114 -15.97 25.05 3.27
N SER A 115 -16.23 24.70 2.03
CA SER A 115 -16.66 23.35 1.66
C SER A 115 -15.57 22.31 1.96
N VAL A 116 -15.98 21.08 2.26
CA VAL A 116 -15.05 19.95 2.43
C VAL A 116 -14.20 19.76 1.17
N ASP A 117 -14.78 19.98 0.00
CA ASP A 117 -14.08 19.92 -1.28
C ASP A 117 -12.93 20.95 -1.37
N ASP A 118 -13.21 22.22 -1.09
CA ASP A 118 -12.19 23.28 -1.08
C ASP A 118 -11.12 23.04 0.00
N LEU A 119 -11.52 22.53 1.17
CA LEU A 119 -10.58 22.20 2.24
C LEU A 119 -9.65 21.04 1.83
N LEU A 120 -10.15 20.05 1.10
CA LEU A 120 -9.33 18.97 0.54
C LEU A 120 -8.34 19.51 -0.50
N HIS A 121 -8.77 20.36 -1.43
CA HIS A 121 -7.87 21.02 -2.38
C HIS A 121 -6.79 21.82 -1.64
N GLY A 122 -7.17 22.62 -0.64
CA GLY A 122 -6.22 23.37 0.18
C GLY A 122 -5.21 22.48 0.90
N ALA A 123 -5.63 21.37 1.48
CA ALA A 123 -4.77 20.41 2.20
C ALA A 123 -3.80 19.68 1.25
N ILE A 124 -4.27 19.25 0.09
CA ILE A 124 -3.51 18.46 -0.89
C ILE A 124 -2.56 19.32 -1.69
N ILE A 125 -3.07 20.37 -2.34
CA ILE A 125 -2.33 21.18 -3.31
C ILE A 125 -1.40 22.16 -2.60
N GLN A 126 -1.96 23.02 -1.75
CA GLN A 126 -1.20 24.06 -1.04
C GLN A 126 -0.55 23.56 0.25
N SER A 127 -0.93 22.36 0.72
CA SER A 127 -0.52 21.87 2.03
C SER A 127 -1.04 22.75 3.20
N GLY A 128 -2.24 23.32 3.04
CA GLY A 128 -2.86 24.23 4.01
C GLY A 128 -3.01 23.62 5.39
N ASN A 129 -2.42 24.24 6.40
CA ASN A 129 -2.59 23.83 7.79
C ASN A 129 -3.99 24.18 8.28
N ASP A 130 -4.49 25.37 7.88
CA ASP A 130 -5.87 25.83 8.11
C ASP A 130 -6.90 24.83 7.56
N SER A 131 -6.67 24.32 6.35
CA SER A 131 -7.54 23.31 5.73
C SER A 131 -7.62 22.04 6.60
N CYS A 132 -6.46 21.52 7.02
CA CYS A 132 -6.42 20.29 7.84
C CYS A 132 -7.05 20.49 9.23
N MET A 133 -6.81 21.65 9.87
CA MET A 133 -7.41 21.98 11.16
C MET A 133 -8.92 22.13 11.05
N ALA A 134 -9.42 22.81 10.01
CA ALA A 134 -10.86 22.95 9.78
C ALA A 134 -11.54 21.60 9.54
N LEU A 135 -10.91 20.70 8.75
CA LEU A 135 -11.39 19.33 8.56
C LEU A 135 -11.42 18.57 9.88
N ALA A 136 -10.37 18.69 10.69
CA ALA A 136 -10.28 18.02 11.98
C ALA A 136 -11.35 18.51 12.97
N GLU A 137 -11.50 19.83 13.10
CA GLU A 137 -12.52 20.44 13.98
C GLU A 137 -13.94 20.10 13.50
N GLY A 138 -14.19 20.12 12.19
CA GLY A 138 -15.49 19.81 11.61
C GLY A 138 -15.91 18.34 11.79
N ILE A 139 -14.96 17.39 11.72
CA ILE A 139 -15.23 15.95 11.81
C ILE A 139 -15.21 15.44 13.26
N ALA A 140 -14.32 15.96 14.10
CA ALA A 140 -14.08 15.44 15.44
C ALA A 140 -14.28 16.48 16.57
N GLY A 141 -14.66 17.70 16.22
CA GLY A 141 -14.87 18.80 17.18
C GLY A 141 -13.60 19.51 17.61
N ASN A 142 -12.43 18.82 17.57
CA ASN A 142 -11.13 19.40 17.88
C ASN A 142 -9.98 18.55 17.29
N GLU A 143 -8.76 19.13 17.24
CA GLU A 143 -7.59 18.46 16.67
C GLU A 143 -7.13 17.22 17.47
N SER A 144 -7.25 17.22 18.81
CA SER A 144 -6.84 16.09 19.64
C SER A 144 -7.68 14.85 19.34
N ALA A 145 -9.01 15.01 19.36
CA ALA A 145 -9.95 13.92 19.02
C ALA A 145 -9.76 13.42 17.57
N PHE A 146 -9.40 14.32 16.66
CA PHE A 146 -9.10 13.93 15.29
C PHE A 146 -7.78 13.15 15.19
N ALA A 147 -6.74 13.55 15.92
CA ALA A 147 -5.46 12.86 15.98
C ALA A 147 -5.59 11.43 16.57
N GLU A 148 -6.45 11.25 17.58
CA GLU A 148 -6.82 9.92 18.10
C GLU A 148 -7.51 9.09 17.01
N LYS A 149 -8.45 9.68 16.26
CA LYS A 149 -9.11 9.03 15.13
C LYS A 149 -8.11 8.65 14.02
N MET A 150 -7.15 9.53 13.69
CA MET A 150 -6.05 9.22 12.75
C MET A 150 -5.24 8.02 13.23
N THR A 151 -4.88 7.99 14.52
CA THR A 151 -4.08 6.90 15.10
C THR A 151 -4.86 5.57 15.09
N ALA A 152 -6.14 5.58 15.47
CA ALA A 152 -6.99 4.40 15.40
C ALA A 152 -7.10 3.88 13.95
N ARG A 153 -7.36 4.79 13.01
CA ARG A 153 -7.47 4.43 11.60
C ARG A 153 -6.15 3.89 11.02
N ALA A 154 -5.01 4.43 11.44
CA ALA A 154 -3.70 3.90 11.06
C ALA A 154 -3.54 2.43 11.51
N ARG A 155 -4.02 2.07 12.72
CA ARG A 155 -4.01 0.66 13.18
C ARG A 155 -4.84 -0.25 12.30
N ASP A 156 -6.04 0.21 11.88
CA ASP A 156 -6.89 -0.53 10.93
C ASP A 156 -6.19 -0.78 9.59
N LEU A 157 -5.32 0.13 9.16
CA LEU A 157 -4.52 0.02 7.94
C LEU A 157 -3.22 -0.77 8.12
N GLY A 158 -2.97 -1.33 9.32
CA GLY A 158 -1.74 -2.07 9.62
C GLY A 158 -0.53 -1.18 9.93
N MET A 159 -0.70 0.13 10.07
CA MET A 159 0.35 1.08 10.41
C MET A 159 0.56 1.10 11.94
N THR A 160 1.26 0.10 12.44
CA THR A 160 1.37 -0.18 13.88
C THR A 160 2.31 0.77 14.63
N ARG A 161 3.19 1.45 13.91
CA ARG A 161 4.24 2.33 14.48
C ARG A 161 3.92 3.82 14.36
N SER A 162 3.02 4.22 13.46
CA SER A 162 2.63 5.62 13.26
C SER A 162 1.77 6.12 14.41
N THR A 163 2.02 7.35 14.83
CA THR A 163 1.23 8.09 15.83
C THR A 163 1.04 9.53 15.40
N PHE A 164 -0.06 10.14 15.82
CA PHE A 164 -0.45 11.47 15.40
C PHE A 164 -0.87 12.29 16.63
N ALA A 165 -0.40 13.54 16.72
CA ALA A 165 -0.75 14.50 17.75
C ALA A 165 -1.54 15.71 17.21
N ASN A 166 -1.51 15.93 15.90
CA ASN A 166 -2.26 16.98 15.20
C ASN A 166 -2.64 16.54 13.79
N SER A 167 -3.42 17.37 13.10
CA SER A 167 -3.95 17.09 11.76
C SER A 167 -3.03 17.48 10.61
N ASN A 168 -1.99 18.27 10.85
CA ASN A 168 -1.29 19.00 9.81
C ASN A 168 0.22 18.73 9.71
N GLY A 169 0.83 18.07 10.70
CA GLY A 169 2.25 17.74 10.72
C GLY A 169 3.16 18.87 11.19
N LEU A 170 2.60 19.88 11.87
CA LEU A 170 3.41 20.82 12.63
C LEU A 170 4.21 20.06 13.70
N PRO A 171 5.39 20.56 14.07
CA PRO A 171 6.26 19.86 15.02
C PRO A 171 5.56 19.49 16.32
N ASP A 172 5.54 18.21 16.63
CA ASP A 172 5.06 17.62 17.87
C ASP A 172 5.76 16.29 18.10
N PRO A 173 6.28 15.98 19.30
CA PRO A 173 6.94 14.70 19.59
C PRO A 173 6.06 13.47 19.36
N GLY A 174 4.73 13.62 19.44
CA GLY A 174 3.75 12.57 19.18
C GLY A 174 3.53 12.27 17.71
N ASN A 175 4.00 13.10 16.78
CA ASN A 175 3.94 12.85 15.36
C ASN A 175 5.09 11.94 14.92
N LYS A 176 4.83 10.66 14.72
CA LYS A 176 5.83 9.66 14.29
C LYS A 176 5.29 8.81 13.16
N MET A 177 6.09 8.62 12.14
CA MET A 177 5.82 7.69 11.02
C MET A 177 7.12 7.05 10.53
N THR A 178 6.99 5.96 9.78
CA THR A 178 8.09 5.38 9.00
C THR A 178 7.83 5.60 7.51
N VAL A 179 8.86 5.57 6.67
CA VAL A 179 8.64 5.66 5.20
C VAL A 179 7.90 4.43 4.67
N ARG A 180 8.02 3.26 5.33
CA ARG A 180 7.23 2.07 5.00
C ARG A 180 5.74 2.31 5.24
N GLU A 181 5.36 2.84 6.39
CA GLU A 181 3.95 3.09 6.70
C GLU A 181 3.36 4.23 5.87
N LEU A 182 4.17 5.23 5.50
CA LEU A 182 3.78 6.23 4.50
C LEU A 182 3.50 5.60 3.12
N ALA A 183 4.30 4.60 2.70
CA ALA A 183 4.05 3.87 1.46
C ALA A 183 2.77 3.01 1.54
N VAL A 184 2.51 2.36 2.69
CA VAL A 184 1.24 1.64 2.95
C VAL A 184 0.05 2.58 2.82
N LEU A 185 0.11 3.75 3.45
CA LEU A 185 -0.94 4.77 3.39
C LEU A 185 -1.17 5.28 1.96
N ALA A 186 -0.09 5.62 1.25
CA ALA A 186 -0.16 6.08 -0.13
C ALA A 186 -0.79 5.02 -1.06
N ARG A 187 -0.36 3.76 -0.90
CA ARG A 187 -0.93 2.63 -1.64
C ARG A 187 -2.43 2.47 -1.35
N HIS A 188 -2.81 2.55 -0.08
CA HIS A 188 -4.22 2.49 0.31
C HIS A 188 -5.04 3.60 -0.34
N ILE A 189 -4.57 4.85 -0.31
CA ILE A 189 -5.27 5.98 -0.94
C ILE A 189 -5.44 5.76 -2.45
N VAL A 190 -4.38 5.35 -3.13
CA VAL A 190 -4.39 5.10 -4.59
C VAL A 190 -5.42 4.03 -4.97
N LEU A 191 -5.43 2.91 -4.25
CA LEU A 191 -6.23 1.74 -4.62
C LEU A 191 -7.68 1.83 -4.12
N THR A 192 -7.91 2.50 -2.99
CA THR A 192 -9.22 2.53 -2.34
C THR A 192 -10.07 3.72 -2.76
N TYR A 193 -9.43 4.83 -3.13
CA TYR A 193 -10.11 6.09 -3.45
C TYR A 193 -9.69 6.65 -4.82
N PRO A 194 -9.81 5.89 -5.93
CA PRO A 194 -9.29 6.30 -7.24
C PRO A 194 -9.89 7.62 -7.74
N ASP A 195 -11.14 7.94 -7.39
CA ASP A 195 -11.78 9.19 -7.79
C ASP A 195 -11.24 10.39 -7.02
N PHE A 196 -11.04 10.28 -5.72
CA PHE A 196 -10.42 11.33 -4.91
C PHE A 196 -8.92 11.44 -5.15
N TYR A 197 -8.26 10.35 -5.54
CA TYR A 197 -6.83 10.36 -5.85
C TYR A 197 -6.48 11.36 -6.96
N LYS A 198 -7.39 11.64 -7.87
CA LYS A 198 -7.20 12.61 -8.97
C LYS A 198 -6.81 14.00 -8.47
N LEU A 199 -7.26 14.40 -7.27
CA LEU A 199 -6.91 15.69 -6.64
C LEU A 199 -5.40 15.86 -6.44
N PHE A 200 -4.66 14.78 -6.21
CA PHE A 200 -3.20 14.85 -6.01
C PHE A 200 -2.43 15.21 -7.28
N GLY A 201 -3.01 14.94 -8.44
CA GLY A 201 -2.46 15.28 -9.76
C GLY A 201 -2.76 16.69 -10.23
N GLU A 202 -3.65 17.40 -9.56
CA GLU A 202 -4.00 18.78 -9.92
C GLU A 202 -2.81 19.70 -9.67
N ARG A 203 -2.50 20.53 -10.68
CA ARG A 203 -1.32 21.39 -10.64
C ARG A 203 -1.54 22.68 -9.85
N GLU A 204 -2.77 23.10 -9.72
CA GLU A 204 -3.15 24.36 -9.09
C GLU A 204 -4.60 24.33 -8.61
N PHE A 205 -4.90 25.22 -7.70
CA PHE A 205 -6.19 25.44 -7.11
C PHE A 205 -6.38 26.95 -6.85
N THR A 206 -7.56 27.47 -7.04
CA THR A 206 -7.85 28.89 -6.77
C THR A 206 -8.89 29.00 -5.68
N TRP A 207 -8.52 29.57 -4.54
CA TRP A 207 -9.41 29.88 -3.44
C TRP A 207 -9.48 31.41 -3.23
N ASN A 208 -10.68 31.93 -3.14
CA ASN A 208 -10.92 33.36 -2.88
C ASN A 208 -10.03 34.31 -3.74
N LYS A 209 -9.95 34.03 -5.04
CA LYS A 209 -9.12 34.71 -6.04
C LYS A 209 -7.60 34.56 -5.85
N ILE A 210 -7.16 33.75 -4.91
CA ILE A 210 -5.75 33.43 -4.71
C ILE A 210 -5.44 32.09 -5.42
N ARG A 211 -4.62 32.20 -6.47
CA ARG A 211 -4.11 31.01 -7.19
C ARG A 211 -2.97 30.38 -6.42
N GLN A 212 -3.06 29.09 -6.21
CA GLN A 212 -2.12 28.29 -5.40
C GLN A 212 -1.63 27.11 -6.21
N PHE A 213 -0.32 26.87 -6.20
CA PHE A 213 0.29 25.81 -6.98
C PHE A 213 0.56 24.55 -6.13
N ASN A 214 0.43 23.38 -6.76
CA ASN A 214 0.79 22.13 -6.13
C ASN A 214 2.29 22.11 -5.85
N ARG A 215 2.65 21.73 -4.64
CA ARG A 215 4.04 21.69 -4.17
C ARG A 215 4.81 20.44 -4.58
N ASN A 216 4.17 19.50 -5.28
CA ASN A 216 4.78 18.29 -5.75
C ASN A 216 5.59 18.55 -7.05
N PRO A 217 6.94 18.57 -7.00
CA PRO A 217 7.76 18.86 -8.15
C PRO A 217 7.71 17.76 -9.23
N LEU A 218 7.32 16.53 -8.88
CA LEU A 218 7.27 15.44 -9.85
C LEU A 218 6.19 15.64 -10.89
N LEU A 219 5.11 16.36 -10.59
CA LEU A 219 4.01 16.63 -11.54
C LEU A 219 4.48 17.36 -12.82
N THR A 220 5.60 18.07 -12.74
CA THR A 220 6.19 18.76 -13.90
C THR A 220 7.51 18.14 -14.35
N ALA A 221 8.23 17.43 -13.45
CA ALA A 221 9.57 16.95 -13.70
C ALA A 221 9.64 15.50 -14.18
N MET A 222 8.51 14.74 -14.12
CA MET A 222 8.48 13.31 -14.45
C MET A 222 7.20 12.95 -15.19
N GLU A 223 7.33 12.28 -16.33
CA GLU A 223 6.21 11.74 -17.07
C GLU A 223 5.49 10.64 -16.28
N GLY A 224 4.17 10.68 -16.29
CA GLY A 224 3.31 9.74 -15.54
C GLY A 224 3.19 10.02 -14.06
N ALA A 225 3.87 11.05 -13.51
CA ALA A 225 3.71 11.42 -12.11
C ALA A 225 2.35 12.09 -11.87
N ASP A 226 1.64 11.63 -10.81
CA ASP A 226 0.27 12.04 -10.51
C ASP A 226 -0.04 12.20 -9.01
N GLY A 227 0.97 12.19 -8.16
CA GLY A 227 0.82 12.35 -6.69
C GLY A 227 2.16 12.31 -5.97
N LEU A 228 2.22 12.42 -4.65
CA LEU A 228 1.14 12.74 -3.71
C LEU A 228 1.47 14.00 -2.88
N LYS A 229 2.48 13.90 -2.00
CA LYS A 229 2.66 14.93 -0.96
C LYS A 229 4.10 15.19 -0.60
N THR A 230 4.44 16.45 -0.39
CA THR A 230 5.74 16.88 0.14
C THR A 230 5.63 17.27 1.61
N GLY A 231 6.76 17.18 2.32
CA GLY A 231 6.88 17.64 3.69
C GLY A 231 8.23 18.31 3.95
N TYR A 232 8.27 19.18 4.93
CA TYR A 232 9.47 19.77 5.48
C TYR A 232 9.23 20.22 6.92
N THR A 233 10.13 19.88 7.80
CA THR A 233 10.35 20.54 9.08
C THR A 233 11.87 20.61 9.33
N LYS A 234 12.29 21.51 10.20
CA LYS A 234 13.72 21.64 10.53
C LYS A 234 14.28 20.33 11.10
N GLU A 235 13.48 19.60 11.87
CA GLU A 235 13.86 18.33 12.49
C GLU A 235 13.79 17.15 11.55
N GLY A 236 12.73 17.06 10.73
CA GLY A 236 12.49 15.94 9.82
C GLY A 236 13.21 16.04 8.48
N GLY A 237 13.77 17.20 8.14
CA GLY A 237 14.32 17.45 6.81
C GLY A 237 13.26 17.52 5.71
N TYR A 238 13.69 17.50 4.47
CA TYR A 238 12.80 17.46 3.30
C TYR A 238 12.39 16.02 3.00
N GLY A 239 11.09 15.80 2.87
CA GLY A 239 10.53 14.49 2.55
C GLY A 239 9.46 14.57 1.45
N MET A 240 9.17 13.44 0.84
CA MET A 240 8.20 13.33 -0.24
C MET A 240 7.62 11.92 -0.32
N VAL A 241 6.33 11.85 -0.53
CA VAL A 241 5.63 10.69 -1.07
C VAL A 241 5.31 11.01 -2.52
N GLY A 242 5.83 10.24 -3.45
CA GLY A 242 5.61 10.40 -4.88
C GLY A 242 4.97 9.16 -5.51
N SER A 243 4.23 9.35 -6.59
CA SER A 243 3.69 8.26 -7.41
C SER A 243 3.78 8.61 -8.88
N ALA A 244 4.05 7.59 -9.69
CA ALA A 244 4.02 7.70 -11.14
C ALA A 244 3.53 6.39 -11.77
N VAL A 245 2.94 6.51 -12.97
CA VAL A 245 2.49 5.37 -13.78
C VAL A 245 3.24 5.37 -15.10
N GLN A 246 3.87 4.25 -15.45
CA GLN A 246 4.44 4.03 -16.79
C GLN A 246 4.08 2.62 -17.27
N ASN A 247 3.62 2.52 -18.51
CA ASN A 247 3.23 1.25 -19.14
C ASN A 247 2.26 0.41 -18.27
N GLY A 248 1.31 1.06 -17.61
CA GLY A 248 0.32 0.42 -16.73
C GLY A 248 0.85 0.01 -15.35
N THR A 249 2.14 0.15 -15.08
CA THR A 249 2.74 -0.11 -13.77
C THR A 249 2.79 1.16 -12.95
N ARG A 250 2.27 1.12 -11.72
CA ARG A 250 2.34 2.23 -10.76
C ARG A 250 3.40 1.96 -9.71
N LEU A 251 4.33 2.90 -9.56
CA LEU A 251 5.31 2.89 -8.48
C LEU A 251 5.03 4.04 -7.50
N ILE A 252 5.24 3.75 -6.22
CA ILE A 252 5.14 4.71 -5.12
C ILE A 252 6.51 4.79 -4.45
N VAL A 253 7.04 6.01 -4.33
CA VAL A 253 8.29 6.32 -3.68
C VAL A 253 8.04 7.13 -2.41
N VAL A 254 8.76 6.81 -1.35
CA VAL A 254 8.86 7.69 -0.18
C VAL A 254 10.33 7.93 0.11
N VAL A 255 10.72 9.20 0.23
CA VAL A 255 12.04 9.64 0.67
C VAL A 255 11.91 10.66 1.78
N ASN A 256 12.80 10.61 2.78
CA ASN A 256 12.77 11.59 3.87
C ASN A 256 14.17 11.89 4.42
N GLY A 257 14.31 13.02 5.12
CA GLY A 257 15.55 13.43 5.79
C GLY A 257 16.52 14.17 4.90
N LEU A 258 16.12 14.64 3.71
CA LEU A 258 17.00 15.33 2.77
C LEU A 258 17.29 16.77 3.15
N ALA A 259 18.42 17.29 2.72
CA ALA A 259 18.91 18.61 3.10
C ALA A 259 18.22 19.77 2.36
N SER A 260 17.71 19.49 1.14
CA SER A 260 17.08 20.53 0.31
C SER A 260 15.84 20.02 -0.44
N ALA A 261 15.02 20.95 -0.93
CA ALA A 261 13.87 20.65 -1.79
C ALA A 261 14.31 20.03 -3.12
N ASP A 262 15.46 20.45 -3.65
CA ASP A 262 16.00 19.95 -4.91
C ASP A 262 16.54 18.51 -4.73
N ASP A 263 17.26 18.23 -3.65
CA ASP A 263 17.71 16.86 -3.33
C ASP A 263 16.53 15.92 -3.16
N ARG A 264 15.47 16.36 -2.50
CA ARG A 264 14.22 15.60 -2.36
C ARG A 264 13.59 15.25 -3.70
N ALA A 265 13.45 16.25 -4.59
CA ALA A 265 12.90 16.06 -5.92
C ALA A 265 13.77 15.11 -6.75
N ALA A 266 15.09 15.32 -6.74
CA ALA A 266 16.05 14.51 -7.47
C ALA A 266 16.12 13.06 -6.95
N ALA A 267 16.12 12.85 -5.63
CA ALA A 267 16.15 11.51 -5.03
C ALA A 267 14.88 10.71 -5.36
N ALA A 268 13.70 11.33 -5.22
CA ALA A 268 12.44 10.68 -5.54
C ALA A 268 12.35 10.31 -7.03
N LYS A 269 12.68 11.25 -7.92
CA LYS A 269 12.67 11.03 -9.38
C LYS A 269 13.62 9.91 -9.78
N LYS A 270 14.88 9.95 -9.33
CA LYS A 270 15.89 8.94 -9.66
C LYS A 270 15.50 7.54 -9.19
N LEU A 271 14.89 7.43 -8.01
CA LEU A 271 14.43 6.14 -7.47
C LEU A 271 13.25 5.57 -8.27
N LEU A 272 12.28 6.41 -8.67
CA LEU A 272 11.20 6.01 -9.57
C LEU A 272 11.72 5.58 -10.94
N GLU A 273 12.60 6.37 -11.56
CA GLU A 273 13.21 6.05 -12.85
C GLU A 273 14.01 4.75 -12.80
N TRP A 274 14.76 4.53 -11.71
CA TRP A 274 15.47 3.27 -11.49
C TRP A 274 14.50 2.09 -11.40
N GLY A 275 13.38 2.24 -10.66
CA GLY A 275 12.36 1.21 -10.56
C GLY A 275 11.78 0.83 -11.92
N PHE A 276 11.31 1.80 -12.72
CA PHE A 276 10.74 1.54 -14.05
C PHE A 276 11.76 0.95 -15.03
N ARG A 277 13.02 1.35 -14.93
CA ARG A 277 14.09 0.84 -15.80
C ARG A 277 14.48 -0.59 -15.48
N ASN A 278 14.55 -0.95 -14.19
CA ASN A 278 15.14 -2.21 -13.75
C ASN A 278 14.11 -3.32 -13.42
N PHE A 279 12.85 -2.98 -13.26
CA PHE A 279 11.81 -3.95 -12.93
C PHE A 279 10.75 -4.04 -14.02
N GLU A 280 10.09 -5.19 -14.06
CA GLU A 280 8.94 -5.47 -14.91
C GLU A 280 7.89 -6.30 -14.17
N VAL A 281 6.63 -6.17 -14.58
CA VAL A 281 5.56 -7.04 -14.11
C VAL A 281 5.63 -8.36 -14.87
N ARG A 282 5.71 -9.47 -14.14
CA ARG A 282 5.62 -10.83 -14.70
C ARG A 282 4.33 -11.48 -14.23
N THR A 283 3.50 -11.90 -15.17
CA THR A 283 2.30 -12.70 -14.87
C THR A 283 2.73 -14.14 -14.66
N LEU A 284 2.48 -14.66 -13.46
CA LEU A 284 2.77 -16.06 -13.10
C LEU A 284 1.59 -16.97 -13.48
N PHE A 285 0.36 -16.48 -13.24
CA PHE A 285 -0.87 -17.17 -13.60
C PHE A 285 -1.86 -16.14 -14.15
N ALA A 286 -2.54 -16.47 -15.23
CA ALA A 286 -3.63 -15.67 -15.76
C ALA A 286 -4.86 -15.77 -14.82
N ALA A 287 -5.79 -14.81 -14.95
CA ALA A 287 -7.09 -14.92 -14.28
C ALA A 287 -7.76 -16.25 -14.65
N GLU A 288 -8.39 -16.89 -13.66
CA GLU A 288 -9.08 -18.18 -13.80
C GLU A 288 -8.18 -19.35 -14.25
N GLN A 289 -6.90 -19.15 -14.41
CA GLN A 289 -5.95 -20.24 -14.68
C GLN A 289 -5.82 -21.14 -13.44
N THR A 290 -5.87 -22.46 -13.65
CA THR A 290 -5.60 -23.42 -12.56
C THR A 290 -4.20 -23.21 -12.00
N ILE A 291 -4.13 -22.85 -10.72
CA ILE A 291 -2.88 -22.65 -9.99
C ILE A 291 -2.41 -23.95 -9.35
N GLY A 292 -3.37 -24.79 -8.92
CA GLY A 292 -3.09 -26.06 -8.27
C GLY A 292 -4.35 -26.70 -7.73
N TYR A 293 -4.18 -27.55 -6.69
CA TYR A 293 -5.27 -28.34 -6.11
C TYR A 293 -5.28 -28.18 -4.59
N ALA A 294 -6.47 -28.05 -4.01
CA ALA A 294 -6.69 -28.16 -2.57
C ALA A 294 -7.24 -29.54 -2.22
N LYS A 295 -6.75 -30.14 -1.12
CA LYS A 295 -7.22 -31.44 -0.63
C LYS A 295 -8.62 -31.31 -0.06
N VAL A 296 -9.50 -32.23 -0.46
CA VAL A 296 -10.90 -32.30 -0.02
C VAL A 296 -11.09 -33.48 0.91
N PHE A 297 -11.87 -33.28 1.98
CA PHE A 297 -12.31 -34.31 2.91
C PHE A 297 -13.80 -34.62 2.69
N GLY A 298 -14.10 -35.89 2.58
CA GLY A 298 -15.48 -36.39 2.49
C GLY A 298 -16.18 -36.08 1.16
N GLY A 299 -15.43 -35.70 0.13
CA GLY A 299 -15.95 -35.40 -1.19
C GLY A 299 -16.03 -36.62 -2.13
N ASP A 300 -16.77 -36.46 -3.22
CA ASP A 300 -16.77 -37.40 -4.35
C ASP A 300 -15.45 -37.30 -5.16
N SER A 301 -14.72 -36.19 -5.01
CA SER A 301 -13.32 -35.99 -5.42
C SER A 301 -12.42 -35.77 -4.19
N GLY A 302 -11.16 -36.25 -4.24
CA GLY A 302 -10.17 -36.06 -3.18
C GLY A 302 -9.47 -34.70 -3.23
N SER A 303 -9.69 -33.92 -4.29
CA SER A 303 -9.14 -32.59 -4.48
C SER A 303 -10.06 -31.74 -5.34
N VAL A 304 -9.92 -30.43 -5.21
CA VAL A 304 -10.59 -29.42 -6.02
C VAL A 304 -9.55 -28.52 -6.67
N ARG A 305 -9.75 -28.15 -7.94
CA ARG A 305 -8.91 -27.18 -8.61
C ARG A 305 -9.11 -25.81 -8.02
N VAL A 306 -8.04 -25.02 -7.92
CA VAL A 306 -8.09 -23.64 -7.42
C VAL A 306 -7.49 -22.67 -8.43
N ALA A 307 -8.12 -21.51 -8.56
CA ALA A 307 -7.71 -20.40 -9.39
C ALA A 307 -7.79 -19.08 -8.61
N ALA A 308 -7.29 -18.02 -9.19
CA ALA A 308 -7.48 -16.64 -8.71
C ALA A 308 -8.34 -15.88 -9.73
N SER A 309 -9.27 -15.05 -9.25
CA SER A 309 -10.15 -14.23 -10.10
C SER A 309 -9.37 -13.15 -10.88
N GLU A 310 -8.24 -12.71 -10.33
CA GLU A 310 -7.34 -11.74 -10.94
C GLU A 310 -6.02 -12.41 -11.33
N PRO A 311 -5.30 -11.87 -12.34
CA PRO A 311 -3.97 -12.40 -12.68
C PRO A 311 -3.01 -12.30 -11.49
N VAL A 312 -2.30 -13.39 -11.18
CA VAL A 312 -1.24 -13.37 -10.17
C VAL A 312 0.02 -12.80 -10.80
N GLN A 313 0.34 -11.57 -10.45
CA GLN A 313 1.46 -10.83 -11.00
C GLN A 313 2.48 -10.50 -9.92
N VAL A 314 3.76 -10.45 -10.31
CA VAL A 314 4.87 -10.10 -9.42
C VAL A 314 5.84 -9.19 -10.14
N MET A 315 6.37 -8.22 -9.41
CA MET A 315 7.49 -7.41 -9.90
C MET A 315 8.80 -8.18 -9.77
N VAL A 316 9.53 -8.29 -10.87
CA VAL A 316 10.84 -8.96 -10.94
C VAL A 316 11.86 -8.03 -11.58
N GLN A 317 13.14 -8.22 -11.24
CA GLN A 317 14.23 -7.55 -11.96
C GLN A 317 14.31 -8.06 -13.40
N LYS A 318 14.37 -7.16 -14.38
CA LYS A 318 14.43 -7.50 -15.82
C LYS A 318 15.60 -8.41 -16.17
N ASN A 319 16.73 -8.25 -15.50
CA ASN A 319 17.95 -9.01 -15.72
C ASN A 319 18.32 -9.88 -14.50
N GLY A 320 17.42 -10.04 -13.55
CA GLY A 320 17.65 -10.80 -12.32
C GLY A 320 17.32 -12.29 -12.49
N SER A 321 18.02 -13.12 -11.74
CA SER A 321 17.72 -14.55 -11.57
C SER A 321 16.86 -14.81 -10.32
N ASP A 322 15.91 -13.94 -10.04
CA ASP A 322 15.06 -14.04 -8.85
C ASP A 322 14.38 -15.41 -8.80
N ARG A 323 14.73 -16.22 -7.81
CA ARG A 323 14.02 -17.47 -7.55
C ARG A 323 12.69 -17.16 -6.90
N LEU A 324 11.61 -17.35 -7.65
CA LEU A 324 10.24 -17.24 -7.16
C LEU A 324 9.75 -18.61 -6.68
N ILE A 325 9.08 -18.63 -5.53
CA ILE A 325 8.43 -19.81 -4.99
C ILE A 325 6.97 -19.46 -4.76
N ALA A 326 6.06 -20.12 -5.49
CA ALA A 326 4.62 -19.97 -5.30
C ALA A 326 4.06 -21.14 -4.49
N ARG A 327 3.19 -20.85 -3.52
CA ARG A 327 2.51 -21.89 -2.72
C ARG A 327 1.06 -21.48 -2.46
N ILE A 328 0.16 -22.46 -2.54
CA ILE A 328 -1.21 -22.32 -2.07
C ILE A 328 -1.21 -22.57 -0.56
N VAL A 329 -1.72 -21.58 0.20
CA VAL A 329 -1.84 -21.63 1.67
C VAL A 329 -3.32 -21.62 2.01
N TYR A 330 -3.80 -22.69 2.64
CA TYR A 330 -5.20 -22.86 3.01
C TYR A 330 -5.35 -23.68 4.30
N THR A 331 -6.48 -23.57 4.94
CA THR A 331 -6.85 -24.42 6.08
C THR A 331 -7.43 -25.72 5.54
N GLY A 332 -6.70 -26.78 5.64
CA GLY A 332 -7.09 -28.05 5.04
C GLY A 332 -7.15 -29.22 6.01
N PRO A 333 -7.78 -30.31 5.56
CA PRO A 333 -8.49 -30.46 4.28
C PRO A 333 -9.79 -29.66 4.21
N VAL A 334 -10.19 -29.23 3.00
CA VAL A 334 -11.46 -28.53 2.77
C VAL A 334 -12.61 -29.53 2.82
N HIS A 335 -13.65 -29.25 3.58
CA HIS A 335 -14.78 -30.17 3.73
C HIS A 335 -15.77 -30.07 2.57
N ALA A 336 -16.18 -31.20 2.01
CA ALA A 336 -17.26 -31.27 1.05
C ALA A 336 -18.64 -31.05 1.74
N PRO A 337 -19.66 -30.48 1.02
CA PRO A 337 -19.62 -30.11 -0.39
C PRO A 337 -18.92 -28.78 -0.60
N ILE A 338 -18.30 -28.61 -1.78
CA ILE A 338 -17.63 -27.38 -2.21
C ILE A 338 -18.39 -26.82 -3.43
N ALA A 339 -18.74 -25.55 -3.39
CA ALA A 339 -19.34 -24.86 -4.52
C ALA A 339 -18.27 -24.23 -5.40
N PRO A 340 -18.52 -24.01 -6.72
CA PRO A 340 -17.72 -23.13 -7.53
C PRO A 340 -17.60 -21.75 -6.89
N GLU A 341 -16.52 -21.04 -7.09
CA GLU A 341 -16.21 -19.72 -6.51
C GLU A 341 -16.07 -19.71 -4.98
N GLN A 342 -16.19 -20.84 -4.30
CA GLN A 342 -15.99 -20.91 -2.86
C GLN A 342 -14.55 -20.54 -2.50
N PRO A 343 -14.33 -19.54 -1.59
CA PRO A 343 -13.00 -19.19 -1.12
C PRO A 343 -12.30 -20.40 -0.48
N ILE A 344 -11.06 -20.67 -0.89
CA ILE A 344 -10.26 -21.80 -0.39
C ILE A 344 -9.10 -21.31 0.49
N GLY A 345 -8.42 -20.27 0.07
CA GLY A 345 -7.24 -19.74 0.74
C GLY A 345 -6.57 -18.66 -0.08
N VAL A 346 -5.24 -18.64 -0.05
CA VAL A 346 -4.44 -17.65 -0.79
C VAL A 346 -3.28 -18.34 -1.52
N ILE A 347 -2.89 -17.82 -2.68
CA ILE A 347 -1.57 -18.10 -3.24
C ILE A 347 -0.59 -17.07 -2.69
N LYS A 348 0.53 -17.53 -2.13
CA LYS A 348 1.66 -16.69 -1.73
C LYS A 348 2.82 -16.93 -2.68
N VAL A 349 3.41 -15.85 -3.15
CA VAL A 349 4.63 -15.88 -3.97
C VAL A 349 5.76 -15.27 -3.16
N TRP A 350 6.82 -16.05 -2.93
CA TRP A 350 8.02 -15.58 -2.25
C TRP A 350 9.10 -15.21 -3.27
N ARG A 351 9.78 -14.10 -2.98
CA ARG A 351 11.04 -13.73 -3.60
C ARG A 351 12.12 -13.80 -2.50
N GLY A 352 12.96 -14.84 -2.59
CA GLY A 352 13.87 -15.14 -1.50
C GLY A 352 13.13 -15.52 -0.20
N LYS A 353 13.23 -14.70 0.84
CA LYS A 353 12.59 -14.91 2.15
C LYS A 353 11.30 -14.10 2.34
N GLU A 354 11.03 -13.15 1.46
CA GLU A 354 9.90 -12.22 1.59
C GLU A 354 8.71 -12.65 0.74
N VAL A 355 7.50 -12.43 1.25
CA VAL A 355 6.26 -12.60 0.48
C VAL A 355 6.13 -11.39 -0.43
N ALA A 356 6.30 -11.61 -1.73
CA ALA A 356 6.19 -10.58 -2.75
C ALA A 356 4.74 -10.34 -3.19
N VAL A 357 3.90 -11.40 -3.16
CA VAL A 357 2.49 -11.33 -3.56
C VAL A 357 1.68 -12.31 -2.71
N GLU A 358 0.48 -11.88 -2.33
CA GLU A 358 -0.55 -12.71 -1.71
C GLU A 358 -1.89 -12.41 -2.39
N THR A 359 -2.51 -13.44 -2.99
CA THR A 359 -3.77 -13.29 -3.75
C THR A 359 -4.77 -14.35 -3.29
N PRO A 360 -6.04 -14.00 -3.02
CA PRO A 360 -7.10 -14.96 -2.73
C PRO A 360 -7.28 -15.95 -3.86
N VAL A 361 -7.59 -17.22 -3.50
CA VAL A 361 -7.92 -18.27 -4.46
C VAL A 361 -9.24 -18.96 -4.07
N HIS A 362 -9.98 -19.38 -5.08
CA HIS A 362 -11.28 -20.01 -4.98
C HIS A 362 -11.30 -21.38 -5.70
N ALA A 363 -12.32 -22.19 -5.42
CA ALA A 363 -12.57 -23.44 -6.12
C ALA A 363 -13.14 -23.15 -7.52
N THR A 364 -12.60 -23.80 -8.56
CA THR A 364 -13.14 -23.65 -9.93
C THR A 364 -14.27 -24.62 -10.20
N ASP A 365 -14.35 -25.71 -9.45
CA ASP A 365 -15.31 -26.81 -9.66
C ASP A 365 -16.14 -27.06 -8.41
N ALA A 366 -17.33 -27.62 -8.61
CA ALA A 366 -18.10 -28.20 -7.52
C ALA A 366 -17.50 -29.57 -7.13
N VAL A 367 -17.52 -29.86 -5.83
CA VAL A 367 -17.24 -31.19 -5.30
C VAL A 367 -18.40 -31.61 -4.42
N GLY A 368 -19.09 -32.68 -4.80
CA GLY A 368 -20.22 -33.23 -4.07
C GLY A 368 -19.79 -34.03 -2.84
N VAL A 369 -20.76 -34.44 -2.03
CA VAL A 369 -20.52 -35.31 -0.88
C VAL A 369 -20.23 -36.73 -1.35
N GLY A 370 -19.10 -37.30 -0.95
CA GLY A 370 -18.67 -38.62 -1.29
C GLY A 370 -19.46 -39.74 -0.56
N SER A 371 -19.32 -40.96 -1.03
CA SER A 371 -19.94 -42.13 -0.42
C SER A 371 -19.49 -42.35 1.04
N THR A 372 -20.32 -43.00 1.84
CA THR A 372 -20.04 -43.27 3.27
C THR A 372 -18.68 -43.99 3.44
N MET A 373 -18.33 -44.90 2.52
CA MET A 373 -17.07 -45.65 2.54
C MET A 373 -15.87 -44.72 2.31
N ARG A 374 -15.98 -43.79 1.37
CA ARG A 374 -14.94 -42.79 1.09
C ARG A 374 -14.72 -41.85 2.26
N ARG A 375 -15.81 -41.39 2.87
CA ARG A 375 -15.76 -40.55 4.08
C ARG A 375 -15.09 -41.25 5.25
N ALA A 376 -15.37 -42.55 5.44
CA ALA A 376 -14.71 -43.37 6.47
C ALA A 376 -13.21 -43.55 6.21
N MET A 377 -12.81 -43.74 4.94
CA MET A 377 -11.40 -43.79 4.56
C MET A 377 -10.66 -42.47 4.81
N ASP A 378 -11.27 -41.35 4.40
CA ASP A 378 -10.70 -40.00 4.64
C ASP A 378 -10.52 -39.78 6.15
N GLY A 379 -11.51 -40.17 6.97
CA GLY A 379 -11.41 -40.09 8.44
C GLY A 379 -10.28 -40.90 9.03
N ALA A 380 -10.06 -42.13 8.52
CA ALA A 380 -8.96 -42.96 8.96
C ALA A 380 -7.58 -42.37 8.59
N ILE A 381 -7.46 -41.80 7.38
CA ILE A 381 -6.24 -41.15 6.92
C ILE A 381 -5.92 -39.91 7.77
N GLU A 382 -6.91 -39.07 8.05
CA GLU A 382 -6.71 -37.85 8.88
C GLU A 382 -6.34 -38.21 10.34
N LEU A 383 -6.88 -39.30 10.89
CA LEU A 383 -6.49 -39.81 12.20
C LEU A 383 -4.99 -40.20 12.24
N VAL A 384 -4.51 -40.91 11.21
CA VAL A 384 -3.10 -41.30 11.10
C VAL A 384 -2.21 -40.05 10.96
N ILE A 385 -2.58 -39.13 10.08
CA ILE A 385 -1.84 -37.88 9.91
C ILE A 385 -1.81 -37.07 11.22
N GLY A 386 -2.93 -37.01 11.96
CA GLY A 386 -3.03 -36.34 13.26
C GLY A 386 -2.10 -36.96 14.31
N MET A 387 -2.01 -38.28 14.37
CA MET A 387 -1.10 -39.01 15.27
C MET A 387 0.38 -38.76 14.92
N VAL A 388 0.75 -38.76 13.64
CA VAL A 388 2.13 -38.44 13.20
C VAL A 388 2.51 -37.01 13.55
N ARG A 389 1.61 -36.04 13.32
CA ARG A 389 1.85 -34.63 13.66
C ARG A 389 1.99 -34.38 15.16
N SER A 390 1.16 -35.04 15.98
CA SER A 390 1.25 -34.92 17.44
C SER A 390 2.49 -35.62 18.02
N GLY A 391 2.99 -36.66 17.37
CA GLY A 391 4.26 -37.30 17.71
C GLY A 391 5.48 -36.44 17.40
N ALA A 392 5.48 -35.79 16.21
CA ALA A 392 6.57 -34.90 15.78
C ALA A 392 6.64 -33.56 16.55
N ALA A 393 5.53 -33.14 17.16
CA ALA A 393 5.49 -31.92 18.00
C ALA A 393 5.99 -32.16 19.45
N ARG A 394 6.31 -33.43 19.81
CA ARG A 394 6.82 -33.82 21.13
C ARG A 394 8.31 -34.17 21.13
N LEU A 395 8.94 -34.18 19.98
CA LEU A 395 10.39 -34.29 19.77
C LEU A 395 10.99 -32.90 19.42
#